data_5a91560001afa97ddcb0af2ba99d0c75
#
_entry.id   5a91560001afa97ddcb0af2ba99d0c75
#
_cell.length_a   1.000
_cell.length_b   1.000
_cell.length_c   1.000
_cell.angle_alpha   90.00
_cell.angle_beta   90.00
_cell.angle_gamma   90.00
#
_symmetry.space_group_name_H-M   'P 1'
#
loop_
_entity.id
_entity.type
_entity.pdbx_description
1 polymer ?
#
loop_
_entity_poly.entity_id
_entity_poly.type
_entity_poly.pdbx_seq_one_letter_code
_entity_poly.pdbx_strand_id
1 'polypeptide(L)' 'MYSYDLLETGCYYLVKEKEGSPVTLIKVAVESDHCLFVQHFDEPTATEWKLKKDPLHDIIECLSDEKVKEWEEQ' A
#
# COMPACT_ATOMS: atom_id res chain seq x y z
N MET A 1 7.70 14.12 0.05
CA MET A 1 6.89 13.33 1.00
C MET A 1 5.51 13.07 0.43
N TYR A 2 5.00 11.89 0.64
CA TYR A 2 3.71 11.45 0.10
C TYR A 2 2.74 11.19 1.23
N SER A 3 1.47 11.04 0.90
CA SER A 3 0.45 10.67 1.87
C SER A 3 -0.45 9.59 1.31
N TYR A 4 -1.18 8.92 2.18
CA TYR A 4 -2.05 7.81 1.79
C TYR A 4 -3.19 8.24 0.87
N ASP A 5 -3.57 9.50 0.87
CA ASP A 5 -4.64 10.01 0.00
C ASP A 5 -4.29 9.95 -1.49
N LEU A 6 -3.03 9.75 -1.81
CA LEU A 6 -2.59 9.57 -3.21
C LEU A 6 -2.86 8.17 -3.74
N LEU A 7 -3.21 7.23 -2.87
CA LEU A 7 -3.45 5.84 -3.24
C LEU A 7 -4.93 5.64 -3.61
N GLU A 8 -5.15 4.76 -4.59
CA GLU A 8 -6.51 4.45 -5.05
C GLU A 8 -6.92 3.05 -4.64
N THR A 9 -8.22 2.84 -4.40
CA THR A 9 -8.74 1.53 -4.05
C THR A 9 -8.61 0.54 -5.21
N GLY A 10 -8.42 -0.72 -4.85
CA GLY A 10 -8.30 -1.78 -5.84
C GLY A 10 -6.92 -1.92 -6.45
N CYS A 11 -5.98 -1.07 -6.06
CA CYS A 11 -4.63 -1.08 -6.61
C CYS A 11 -3.62 -1.59 -5.59
N TYR A 12 -2.54 -2.15 -6.10
CA TYR A 12 -1.40 -2.58 -5.29
C TYR A 12 -0.29 -1.55 -5.44
N TYR A 13 0.41 -1.30 -4.33
CA TYR A 13 1.48 -0.30 -4.32
C TYR A 13 2.70 -0.84 -3.59
N LEU A 14 3.87 -0.55 -4.14
CA LEU A 14 5.14 -0.72 -3.42
C LEU A 14 5.44 0.60 -2.74
N VAL A 15 5.53 0.59 -1.42
CA VAL A 15 5.70 1.81 -0.64
C VAL A 15 6.76 1.65 0.42
N LYS A 16 7.32 2.78 0.84
CA LYS A 16 8.14 2.90 2.05
C LYS A 16 7.39 3.77 3.03
N GLU A 17 7.08 3.22 4.19
CA GLU A 17 6.35 3.98 5.21
C GLU A 17 7.22 5.05 5.87
N LYS A 18 8.48 4.72 6.13
CA LYS A 18 9.42 5.62 6.79
C LYS A 18 10.78 5.51 6.12
N GLU A 19 11.62 6.53 6.36
CA GLU A 19 13.00 6.48 5.93
C GLU A 19 13.72 5.29 6.58
N GLY A 20 14.41 4.51 5.78
CA GLY A 20 15.12 3.33 6.27
C GLY A 20 14.26 2.08 6.39
N SER A 21 12.95 2.20 6.21
CA SER A 21 12.06 1.03 6.20
C SER A 21 12.19 0.24 4.90
N PRO A 22 11.97 -1.08 4.95
CA PRO A 22 11.96 -1.86 3.71
C PRO A 22 10.77 -1.50 2.84
N VAL A 23 10.91 -1.71 1.55
CA VAL A 23 9.80 -1.57 0.61
C VAL A 23 8.79 -2.68 0.90
N THR A 24 7.53 -2.31 1.04
CA THR A 24 6.46 -3.27 1.29
C THR A 24 5.40 -3.17 0.19
N LEU A 25 4.78 -4.30 -0.09
CA LEU A 25 3.68 -4.37 -1.04
C LEU A 25 2.37 -4.32 -0.26
N ILE A 26 1.53 -3.34 -0.57
CA ILE A 26 0.23 -3.20 0.07
C ILE A 26 -0.87 -3.10 -0.98
N LYS A 27 -2.07 -3.49 -0.59
CA LYS A 27 -3.26 -3.31 -1.41
C LYS A 27 -4.23 -2.40 -0.66
N VAL A 28 -4.75 -1.40 -1.36
CA VAL A 28 -5.81 -0.56 -0.81
C VAL A 28 -7.15 -1.24 -1.11
N ALA A 29 -7.74 -1.84 -0.09
CA ALA A 29 -8.95 -2.64 -0.25
C ALA A 29 -10.23 -1.80 -0.21
N VAL A 30 -10.31 -0.86 0.72
CA VAL A 30 -11.50 -0.04 0.92
C VAL A 30 -11.08 1.39 1.21
N GLU A 31 -11.89 2.34 0.80
CA GLU A 31 -11.68 3.76 1.06
C GLU A 31 -12.89 4.32 1.77
N SER A 32 -12.66 5.08 2.84
CA SER A 32 -13.68 5.87 3.51
C SER A 32 -13.38 7.35 3.29
N ASP A 33 -14.18 8.23 3.89
CA ASP A 33 -13.99 9.68 3.73
C ASP A 33 -12.61 10.16 4.20
N HIS A 34 -12.08 9.55 5.25
CA HIS A 34 -10.83 10.00 5.87
C HIS A 34 -9.78 8.91 6.00
N CYS A 35 -10.10 7.67 5.68
CA CYS A 35 -9.24 6.53 5.93
C CYS A 35 -9.16 5.60 4.72
N LEU A 36 -8.09 4.82 4.69
CA LEU A 36 -7.92 3.73 3.74
C LEU A 36 -7.71 2.44 4.50
N PHE A 37 -8.37 1.38 4.08
CA PHE A 37 -8.11 0.05 4.63
C PHE A 37 -7.06 -0.62 3.76
N VAL A 38 -5.88 -0.85 4.34
CA VAL A 38 -4.75 -1.43 3.62
C VAL A 38 -4.48 -2.84 4.11
N GLN A 39 -4.10 -3.70 3.17
CA GLN A 39 -3.75 -5.08 3.45
C GLN A 39 -2.29 -5.29 3.04
N HIS A 40 -1.47 -5.77 3.97
CA HIS A 40 -0.08 -6.06 3.69
C HIS A 40 0.04 -7.40 2.97
N PHE A 41 0.78 -7.41 1.89
CA PHE A 41 0.92 -8.59 1.07
C PHE A 41 1.75 -9.68 1.73
N ASP A 42 2.81 -9.28 2.44
CA ASP A 42 3.70 -10.22 3.13
C ASP A 42 2.99 -10.97 4.25
N GLU A 43 2.02 -10.31 4.87
CA GLU A 43 1.22 -10.90 5.94
C GLU A 43 -0.25 -10.64 5.62
N PRO A 44 -0.90 -11.56 4.87
CA PRO A 44 -2.28 -11.33 4.42
C PRO A 44 -3.29 -11.10 5.56
N THR A 45 -2.93 -11.53 6.78
CA THR A 45 -3.75 -11.26 7.96
C THR A 45 -3.47 -9.91 8.60
N ALA A 46 -2.40 -9.25 8.19
CA ALA A 46 -2.03 -7.94 8.70
C ALA A 46 -2.74 -6.87 7.90
N THR A 47 -3.90 -6.47 8.39
CA THR A 47 -4.68 -5.39 7.78
C THR A 47 -4.78 -4.25 8.77
N GLU A 48 -4.86 -3.02 8.27
CA GLU A 48 -5.00 -1.87 9.14
C GLU A 48 -5.67 -0.71 8.42
N TRP A 49 -6.30 0.15 9.20
CA TRP A 49 -6.84 1.40 8.70
C TRP A 49 -5.78 2.49 8.83
N LYS A 50 -5.56 3.20 7.74
CA LYS A 50 -4.65 4.35 7.72
C LYS A 50 -5.43 5.61 7.40
N LEU A 51 -5.09 6.69 8.06
CA LEU A 51 -5.67 7.99 7.74
C LEU A 51 -5.12 8.46 6.39
N LYS A 52 -5.98 9.06 5.58
CA LYS A 52 -5.54 9.59 4.28
C LYS A 52 -4.44 10.63 4.41
N LYS A 53 -4.40 11.33 5.52
CA LYS A 53 -3.38 12.34 5.80
C LYS A 53 -2.10 11.78 6.41
N ASP A 54 -2.06 10.48 6.71
CA ASP A 54 -0.83 9.88 7.25
C ASP A 54 0.28 9.95 6.20
N PRO A 55 1.51 10.26 6.63
CA PRO A 55 2.61 10.39 5.68
C PRO A 55 3.15 9.05 5.21
N LEU A 56 3.60 9.03 3.96
CA LEU A 56 4.39 7.94 3.38
C LEU A 56 5.74 8.53 3.00
N HIS A 57 6.81 7.81 3.30
CA HIS A 57 8.14 8.27 2.90
C HIS A 57 8.26 8.28 1.37
N ASP A 58 7.85 7.20 0.73
CA ASP A 58 7.91 7.10 -0.73
C ASP A 58 6.86 6.13 -1.25
N ILE A 59 6.40 6.41 -2.46
CA ILE A 59 5.57 5.51 -3.25
C ILE A 59 6.43 5.09 -4.44
N ILE A 60 6.86 3.84 -4.42
CA ILE A 60 7.82 3.34 -5.40
C ILE A 60 7.15 3.04 -6.73
N GLU A 61 6.06 2.27 -6.69
CA GLU A 61 5.40 1.83 -7.90
C GLU A 61 3.96 1.40 -7.62
N CYS A 62 3.09 1.60 -8.61
CA CYS A 62 1.75 1.04 -8.62
C CYS A 62 1.80 -0.21 -9.50
N LEU A 63 1.37 -1.34 -8.96
CA LEU A 63 1.44 -2.62 -9.67
C LEU A 63 0.08 -3.04 -10.19
N SER A 64 0.07 -3.61 -11.39
CA SER A 64 -1.11 -4.26 -11.95
C SER A 64 -1.26 -5.66 -11.35
N ASP A 65 -2.42 -6.28 -11.55
CA ASP A 65 -2.67 -7.65 -11.09
C ASP A 65 -1.64 -8.63 -11.65
N GLU A 66 -1.24 -8.44 -12.90
CA GLU A 66 -0.25 -9.30 -13.52
C GLU A 66 1.11 -9.23 -12.84
N LYS A 67 1.52 -8.02 -12.49
CA LYS A 67 2.79 -7.81 -11.80
C LYS A 67 2.75 -8.36 -10.38
N VAL A 68 1.61 -8.28 -9.72
CA VAL A 68 1.45 -8.86 -8.40
C VAL A 68 1.58 -10.37 -8.46
N LYS A 69 1.06 -11.01 -9.50
CA LYS A 69 1.22 -12.45 -9.67
C LYS A 69 2.67 -12.85 -9.82
N GLU A 70 3.48 -12.05 -10.51
CA GLU A 70 4.91 -12.28 -10.60
C GLU A 70 5.56 -12.24 -9.22
N TRP A 71 5.11 -11.35 -8.37
CA TRP A 71 5.57 -11.27 -6.99
C TRP A 71 5.24 -12.53 -6.20
N GLU A 72 4.03 -13.05 -6.38
CA GLU A 72 3.58 -14.26 -5.67
C GLU A 72 4.40 -15.50 -6.06
N GLU A 73 4.89 -15.55 -7.28
CA GLU A 73 5.62 -16.70 -7.80
C GLU A 73 7.09 -16.72 -7.41
N GLN A 74 7.57 -15.68 -6.78
CA GLN A 74 8.98 -15.58 -6.36
C GLN A 74 9.24 -16.15 -4.97
#